data_d5a554f093239cf652fcba95c1009848
#
_entry.id   d5a554f093239cf652fcba95c1009848
#
_cell.length_a   1.000
_cell.length_b   1.000
_cell.length_c   1.000
_cell.angle_alpha   90.00
_cell.angle_beta   90.00
_cell.angle_gamma   90.00
#
_symmetry.space_group_name_H-M   'P 1'
#
loop_
_entity.id
_entity.type
_entity.pdbx_description
1 polymer ?
#
loop_
_entity_poly.entity_id
_entity_poly.type
_entity_poly.pdbx_seq_one_letter_code
_entity_poly.pdbx_strand_id
1 'polypeptide(L)'
;WYNYGGTDEVRANDINKIFKDKNIKAIFCVRGGYGSIRLLDLIDFETIKKNPKIFVGYSDITTLLLAITQKTDLVTFHGPMSSNYKNFDDITNTSFFNTIMNNKTSYELSDYSGSALRTVREGKAEGEIVGGNLSLIVASLGTKYEIDTKGKILFIEEVGEYTYRIDRMFQQLKLAGKFDDASG
;
A
#
# COMPACT_ATOMS: atom_id res chain seq x y z
N TRP A 1 25.33 7.37 -2.38
CA TRP A 1 24.34 6.27 -2.43
C TRP A 1 23.02 6.74 -3.08
N TYR A 2 23.06 7.46 -4.21
CA TYR A 2 21.90 7.76 -5.08
C TYR A 2 20.60 8.15 -4.35
N ASN A 3 20.68 8.96 -3.28
CA ASN A 3 19.52 9.40 -2.48
C ASN A 3 18.77 8.30 -1.68
N TYR A 4 19.35 7.11 -1.52
CA TYR A 4 18.82 6.08 -0.60
C TYR A 4 19.34 6.30 0.82
N GLY A 5 18.56 5.87 1.80
CA GLY A 5 18.95 5.87 3.22
C GLY A 5 19.96 4.78 3.61
N GLY A 6 20.71 4.24 2.65
CA GLY A 6 21.69 3.17 2.83
C GLY A 6 21.64 2.12 1.71
N THR A 7 22.40 1.03 1.85
CA THR A 7 22.33 -0.11 0.92
C THR A 7 21.01 -0.86 1.10
N ASP A 8 20.67 -1.73 0.15
CA ASP A 8 19.45 -2.53 0.23
C ASP A 8 19.48 -3.44 1.48
N GLU A 9 20.64 -4.01 1.81
CA GLU A 9 20.83 -4.85 2.99
C GLU A 9 20.62 -4.07 4.30
N VAL A 10 21.16 -2.86 4.40
CA VAL A 10 20.97 -2.01 5.60
C VAL A 10 19.51 -1.67 5.78
N ARG A 11 18.84 -1.23 4.72
CA ARG A 11 17.43 -0.83 4.75
C ARG A 11 16.50 -2.01 5.09
N ALA A 12 16.72 -3.17 4.46
CA ALA A 12 15.94 -4.37 4.75
C ALA A 12 16.18 -4.88 6.18
N ASN A 13 17.45 -4.86 6.63
CA ASN A 13 17.80 -5.27 7.99
C ASN A 13 17.17 -4.36 9.05
N ASP A 14 17.02 -3.06 8.77
CA ASP A 14 16.33 -2.14 9.68
C ASP A 14 14.84 -2.51 9.79
N ILE A 15 14.17 -2.80 8.69
CA ILE A 15 12.78 -3.28 8.70
C ILE A 15 12.67 -4.59 9.51
N ASN A 16 13.53 -5.57 9.24
CA ASN A 16 13.53 -6.85 9.92
C ASN A 16 13.77 -6.70 11.44
N LYS A 17 14.71 -5.83 11.86
CA LYS A 17 14.96 -5.51 13.26
C LYS A 17 13.77 -4.86 13.95
N ILE A 18 13.14 -3.86 13.30
CA ILE A 18 12.00 -3.16 13.85
C ILE A 18 10.83 -4.13 14.05
N PHE A 19 10.56 -5.05 13.11
CA PHE A 19 9.53 -6.06 13.28
C PHE A 19 9.87 -7.04 14.42
N LYS A 20 11.13 -7.38 14.62
CA LYS A 20 11.58 -8.29 15.69
C LYS A 20 11.47 -7.64 17.08
N ASP A 21 11.57 -6.33 17.22
CA ASP A 21 11.53 -5.64 18.51
C ASP A 21 10.10 -5.62 19.06
N LYS A 22 9.87 -6.32 20.18
CA LYS A 22 8.55 -6.45 20.83
C LYS A 22 8.04 -5.15 21.46
N ASN A 23 8.90 -4.16 21.69
CA ASN A 23 8.52 -2.87 22.25
C ASN A 23 7.89 -1.95 21.19
N ILE A 24 8.19 -2.17 19.91
CA ILE A 24 7.62 -1.41 18.79
C ILE A 24 6.27 -2.00 18.42
N LYS A 25 5.23 -1.15 18.34
CA LYS A 25 3.86 -1.54 18.01
C LYS A 25 3.40 -1.07 16.63
N ALA A 26 4.02 0.01 16.13
CA ALA A 26 3.65 0.61 14.87
C ALA A 26 4.89 1.11 14.13
N ILE A 27 4.84 1.05 12.80
CA ILE A 27 5.88 1.51 11.88
C ILE A 27 5.22 2.50 10.90
N PHE A 28 5.66 3.74 10.96
CA PHE A 28 5.24 4.78 10.03
C PHE A 28 6.41 5.11 9.11
N CYS A 29 6.23 4.86 7.82
CA CYS A 29 7.25 5.22 6.85
C CYS A 29 7.44 6.74 6.82
N VAL A 30 8.67 7.18 6.67
CA VAL A 30 8.99 8.63 6.66
C VAL A 30 8.45 9.27 5.39
N ARG A 31 8.74 8.66 4.25
CA ARG A 31 8.31 9.12 2.93
C ARG A 31 8.35 7.96 1.92
N GLY A 32 7.71 8.15 0.78
CA GLY A 32 7.91 7.34 -0.41
C GLY A 32 9.23 7.67 -1.13
N GLY A 33 9.22 7.59 -2.42
CA GLY A 33 10.38 7.85 -3.27
C GLY A 33 10.59 6.73 -4.28
N TYR A 34 11.69 6.01 -4.18
CA TYR A 34 12.01 4.87 -5.03
C TYR A 34 12.85 3.85 -4.28
N GLY A 35 12.67 2.58 -4.61
CA GLY A 35 13.59 1.51 -4.22
C GLY A 35 13.07 0.54 -3.16
N SER A 36 11.81 0.61 -2.74
CA SER A 36 11.21 -0.39 -1.83
C SER A 36 11.16 -1.77 -2.47
N ILE A 37 10.90 -1.86 -3.76
CA ILE A 37 10.89 -3.11 -4.52
C ILE A 37 12.21 -3.89 -4.45
N ARG A 38 13.34 -3.19 -4.30
CA ARG A 38 14.67 -3.79 -4.18
C ARG A 38 14.88 -4.58 -2.88
N LEU A 39 14.04 -4.31 -1.87
CA LEU A 39 14.15 -4.90 -0.54
C LEU A 39 13.42 -6.23 -0.42
N LEU A 40 12.48 -6.53 -1.31
CA LEU A 40 11.51 -7.59 -1.14
C LEU A 40 12.15 -8.98 -0.87
N ASP A 41 13.24 -9.31 -1.55
CA ASP A 41 13.96 -10.57 -1.35
C ASP A 41 14.78 -10.63 -0.04
N LEU A 42 14.98 -9.49 0.61
CA LEU A 42 15.77 -9.35 1.85
C LEU A 42 14.86 -9.22 3.09
N ILE A 43 13.55 -9.13 2.92
CA ILE A 43 12.58 -9.03 4.00
C ILE A 43 12.31 -10.40 4.60
N ASP A 44 12.40 -10.50 5.92
CA ASP A 44 12.04 -11.68 6.69
C ASP A 44 10.54 -11.71 7.00
N PHE A 45 9.76 -12.20 6.05
CA PHE A 45 8.29 -12.30 6.18
C PHE A 45 7.86 -13.22 7.33
N GLU A 46 8.68 -14.24 7.67
CA GLU A 46 8.39 -15.10 8.80
C GLU A 46 8.50 -14.37 10.15
N THR A 47 9.49 -13.49 10.27
CA THR A 47 9.60 -12.61 11.44
C THR A 47 8.42 -11.63 11.49
N ILE A 48 7.98 -11.06 10.38
CA ILE A 48 6.82 -10.17 10.32
C ILE A 48 5.55 -10.91 10.76
N LYS A 49 5.29 -12.08 10.22
CA LYS A 49 4.13 -12.92 10.56
C LYS A 49 4.05 -13.24 12.06
N LYS A 50 5.19 -13.49 12.70
CA LYS A 50 5.28 -13.79 14.15
C LYS A 50 5.20 -12.55 15.04
N ASN A 51 5.41 -11.35 14.51
CA ASN A 51 5.44 -10.10 15.25
C ASN A 51 4.57 -9.02 14.57
N PRO A 52 3.26 -9.21 14.48
CA PRO A 52 2.39 -8.27 13.77
C PRO A 52 2.48 -6.87 14.37
N LYS A 53 2.55 -5.87 13.50
CA LYS A 53 2.60 -4.45 13.86
C LYS A 53 1.75 -3.64 12.88
N ILE A 54 1.27 -2.49 13.30
CA ILE A 54 0.73 -1.49 12.40
C ILE A 54 1.85 -1.06 11.45
N PHE A 55 1.62 -1.16 10.13
CA PHE A 55 2.57 -0.72 9.11
C PHE A 55 1.87 0.22 8.14
N VAL A 56 2.35 1.47 8.06
CA VAL A 56 1.68 2.56 7.33
C VAL A 56 2.63 3.21 6.32
N GLY A 57 2.12 3.44 5.12
CA GLY A 57 2.81 4.18 4.06
C GLY A 57 1.99 4.23 2.78
N TYR A 58 2.49 4.91 1.77
CA TYR A 58 1.89 4.97 0.43
C TYR A 58 2.97 5.22 -0.64
N SER A 59 2.59 5.42 -1.90
CA SER A 59 3.53 5.65 -3.00
C SER A 59 4.48 4.45 -3.16
N ASP A 60 5.81 4.64 -3.18
CA ASP A 60 6.83 3.57 -3.29
C ASP A 60 6.66 2.45 -2.25
N ILE A 61 6.10 2.77 -1.07
CA ILE A 61 5.84 1.79 -0.01
C ILE A 61 4.77 0.78 -0.40
N THR A 62 3.97 1.03 -1.45
CA THR A 62 2.98 0.09 -1.98
C THR A 62 3.55 -1.31 -2.16
N THR A 63 4.78 -1.44 -2.65
CA THR A 63 5.43 -2.74 -2.84
C THR A 63 5.62 -3.52 -1.53
N LEU A 64 5.96 -2.82 -0.44
CA LEU A 64 6.06 -3.44 0.89
C LEU A 64 4.69 -3.75 1.47
N LEU A 65 3.70 -2.84 1.32
CA LEU A 65 2.34 -3.07 1.79
C LEU A 65 1.77 -4.36 1.17
N LEU A 66 1.83 -4.48 -0.15
CA LEU A 66 1.35 -5.65 -0.89
C LEU A 66 2.10 -6.93 -0.49
N ALA A 67 3.44 -6.89 -0.49
CA ALA A 67 4.24 -8.06 -0.18
C ALA A 67 4.02 -8.54 1.28
N ILE A 68 3.95 -7.63 2.25
CA ILE A 68 3.69 -7.97 3.66
C ILE A 68 2.29 -8.60 3.76
N THR A 69 1.25 -7.95 3.23
CA THR A 69 -0.11 -8.49 3.32
C THR A 69 -0.19 -9.87 2.67
N GLN A 70 0.30 -10.03 1.44
CA GLN A 70 0.19 -11.30 0.71
C GLN A 70 1.03 -12.44 1.30
N LYS A 71 2.16 -12.15 1.95
CA LYS A 71 3.05 -13.19 2.51
C LYS A 71 2.76 -13.53 3.96
N THR A 72 2.07 -12.64 4.70
CA THR A 72 1.93 -12.80 6.15
C THR A 72 0.50 -12.73 6.66
N ASP A 73 -0.46 -12.39 5.81
CA ASP A 73 -1.87 -12.10 6.15
C ASP A 73 -2.02 -10.91 7.13
N LEU A 74 -0.97 -10.08 7.27
CA LEU A 74 -1.02 -8.88 8.10
C LEU A 74 -1.71 -7.75 7.34
N VAL A 75 -2.74 -7.16 7.92
CA VAL A 75 -3.36 -5.93 7.40
C VAL A 75 -2.34 -4.79 7.46
N THR A 76 -2.08 -4.15 6.33
CA THR A 76 -1.25 -2.96 6.22
C THR A 76 -2.11 -1.75 5.83
N PHE A 77 -1.61 -0.55 6.03
CA PHE A 77 -2.39 0.67 5.85
C PHE A 77 -1.78 1.55 4.76
N HIS A 78 -2.52 1.72 3.67
CA HIS A 78 -2.22 2.76 2.69
C HIS A 78 -2.66 4.10 3.27
N GLY A 79 -1.73 4.84 3.81
CA GLY A 79 -2.03 6.04 4.59
C GLY A 79 -0.86 7.01 4.68
N PRO A 80 -1.11 8.17 5.30
CA PRO A 80 -0.14 9.26 5.33
C PRO A 80 1.16 8.87 6.04
N MET A 81 2.26 9.46 5.56
CA MET A 81 3.60 9.23 6.09
C MET A 81 4.05 10.38 6.99
N SER A 82 5.06 10.13 7.83
CA SER A 82 5.47 11.09 8.86
C SER A 82 5.96 12.43 8.30
N SER A 83 6.52 12.47 7.08
CA SER A 83 6.91 13.72 6.42
C SER A 83 5.73 14.63 6.08
N ASN A 84 4.53 14.08 5.95
CA ASN A 84 3.31 14.82 5.62
C ASN A 84 2.54 15.28 6.85
N TYR A 85 2.91 14.85 8.06
CA TYR A 85 2.13 15.04 9.28
C TYR A 85 1.74 16.51 9.55
N LYS A 86 2.64 17.46 9.27
CA LYS A 86 2.39 18.89 9.45
C LYS A 86 1.32 19.47 8.52
N ASN A 87 1.01 18.76 7.44
CA ASN A 87 0.08 19.19 6.40
C ASN A 87 -1.25 18.43 6.45
N PHE A 88 -1.47 17.63 7.49
CA PHE A 88 -2.75 16.94 7.64
C PHE A 88 -3.83 17.94 7.99
N ASP A 89 -4.91 17.91 7.23
CA ASP A 89 -6.16 18.56 7.61
C ASP A 89 -6.87 17.76 8.72
N ASP A 90 -7.91 18.34 9.30
CA ASP A 90 -8.65 17.73 10.40
C ASP A 90 -9.32 16.41 9.98
N ILE A 91 -9.74 16.30 8.72
CA ILE A 91 -10.38 15.11 8.16
C ILE A 91 -9.35 13.98 8.09
N THR A 92 -8.18 14.24 7.51
CA THR A 92 -7.08 13.28 7.42
C THR A 92 -6.64 12.81 8.80
N ASN A 93 -6.45 13.75 9.76
CA ASN A 93 -6.10 13.41 11.13
C ASN A 93 -7.15 12.51 11.78
N THR A 94 -8.42 12.92 11.72
CA THR A 94 -9.53 12.17 12.33
C THR A 94 -9.66 10.78 11.73
N SER A 95 -9.64 10.66 10.40
CA SER A 95 -9.73 9.39 9.70
C SER A 95 -8.56 8.47 10.07
N PHE A 96 -7.34 9.01 10.02
CA PHE A 96 -6.13 8.26 10.33
C PHE A 96 -6.15 7.68 11.75
N PHE A 97 -6.36 8.51 12.77
CA PHE A 97 -6.37 8.03 14.16
C PHE A 97 -7.55 7.12 14.47
N ASN A 98 -8.73 7.38 13.90
CA ASN A 98 -9.86 6.48 14.04
C ASN A 98 -9.57 5.09 13.45
N THR A 99 -8.87 5.03 12.33
CA THR A 99 -8.51 3.76 11.70
C THR A 99 -7.50 2.97 12.51
N ILE A 100 -6.41 3.61 12.95
CA ILE A 100 -5.29 2.88 13.55
C ILE A 100 -5.41 2.69 15.07
N MET A 101 -6.20 3.52 15.76
CA MET A 101 -6.29 3.48 17.23
C MET A 101 -7.68 3.09 17.76
N ASN A 102 -8.75 3.44 17.05
CA ASN A 102 -10.11 3.28 17.54
C ASN A 102 -10.88 2.13 16.88
N ASN A 103 -10.24 1.36 16.00
CA ASN A 103 -10.87 0.26 15.27
C ASN A 103 -12.20 0.65 14.60
N LYS A 104 -12.30 1.88 14.09
CA LYS A 104 -13.47 2.27 13.31
C LYS A 104 -13.48 1.43 12.03
N THR A 105 -14.48 0.58 11.90
CA THR A 105 -14.56 -0.44 10.84
C THR A 105 -15.47 -0.08 9.68
N SER A 106 -16.14 1.08 9.76
CA SER A 106 -17.05 1.54 8.71
C SER A 106 -16.75 2.98 8.34
N TYR A 107 -16.60 3.22 7.04
CA TYR A 107 -16.36 4.54 6.46
C TYR A 107 -17.25 4.73 5.24
N GLU A 108 -17.86 5.91 5.14
CA GLU A 108 -18.50 6.36 3.91
C GLU A 108 -17.55 7.34 3.21
N LEU A 109 -17.11 7.00 1.99
CA LEU A 109 -16.17 7.85 1.23
C LEU A 109 -16.75 9.22 0.88
N SER A 110 -18.07 9.36 0.81
CA SER A 110 -18.75 10.63 0.63
C SER A 110 -18.47 11.64 1.75
N ASP A 111 -18.12 11.16 2.95
CA ASP A 111 -17.89 12.03 4.11
C ASP A 111 -16.54 12.75 4.07
N TYR A 112 -15.64 12.35 3.19
CA TYR A 112 -14.25 12.80 3.24
C TYR A 112 -13.80 13.65 2.06
N SER A 113 -14.50 13.62 0.94
CA SER A 113 -13.89 14.16 -0.29
C SER A 113 -14.24 15.60 -0.61
N GLY A 114 -15.27 16.18 -0.02
CA GLY A 114 -15.79 17.49 -0.49
C GLY A 114 -16.09 17.54 -1.99
N SER A 115 -15.72 16.48 -2.71
CA SER A 115 -15.92 16.29 -4.14
C SER A 115 -16.82 15.08 -4.35
N ALA A 116 -17.83 15.20 -5.20
CA ALA A 116 -18.72 14.10 -5.53
C ALA A 116 -17.93 12.93 -6.16
N LEU A 117 -18.07 11.74 -5.60
CA LEU A 117 -17.55 10.53 -6.23
C LEU A 117 -18.26 10.31 -7.56
N ARG A 118 -17.48 10.01 -8.60
CA ARG A 118 -18.02 9.69 -9.92
C ARG A 118 -18.09 8.19 -10.10
N THR A 119 -19.31 7.66 -10.16
CA THR A 119 -19.53 6.25 -10.54
C THR A 119 -19.31 6.11 -12.04
N VAL A 120 -18.40 5.22 -12.42
CA VAL A 120 -18.15 4.87 -13.83
C VAL A 120 -19.04 3.69 -14.24
N ARG A 121 -19.19 2.71 -13.36
CA ARG A 121 -20.07 1.55 -13.53
C ARG A 121 -20.77 1.26 -12.21
N GLU A 122 -22.06 1.20 -12.22
CA GLU A 122 -22.86 0.84 -11.05
C GLU A 122 -22.67 -0.63 -10.67
N GLY A 123 -22.68 -0.92 -9.37
CA GLY A 123 -22.58 -2.29 -8.85
C GLY A 123 -22.38 -2.30 -7.34
N LYS A 124 -22.33 -3.50 -6.81
CA LYS A 124 -21.94 -3.79 -5.43
C LYS A 124 -20.90 -4.90 -5.45
N ALA A 125 -19.86 -4.75 -4.70
CA ALA A 125 -18.82 -5.77 -4.53
C ALA A 125 -18.47 -5.89 -3.05
N GLU A 126 -18.05 -7.10 -2.66
CA GLU A 126 -17.55 -7.40 -1.33
C GLU A 126 -16.23 -8.17 -1.48
N GLY A 127 -15.25 -7.84 -0.68
CA GLY A 127 -13.93 -8.47 -0.70
C GLY A 127 -12.90 -7.66 0.08
N GLU A 128 -11.75 -8.26 0.30
CA GLU A 128 -10.58 -7.55 0.83
C GLU A 128 -10.16 -6.45 -0.14
N ILE A 129 -9.74 -5.31 0.39
CA ILE A 129 -9.14 -4.24 -0.41
C ILE A 129 -7.66 -4.56 -0.64
N VAL A 130 -7.25 -4.52 -1.90
CA VAL A 130 -5.84 -4.68 -2.30
C VAL A 130 -5.49 -3.58 -3.30
N GLY A 131 -4.26 -3.09 -3.27
CA GLY A 131 -3.86 -2.08 -4.23
C GLY A 131 -2.90 -1.04 -3.70
N GLY A 132 -2.94 0.14 -4.29
CA GLY A 132 -2.08 1.29 -4.00
C GLY A 132 -1.61 1.98 -5.26
N ASN A 133 -0.34 2.38 -5.31
CA ASN A 133 0.21 3.11 -6.44
C ASN A 133 0.32 2.23 -7.71
N LEU A 134 -0.27 2.71 -8.81
CA LEU A 134 -0.38 2.00 -10.08
C LEU A 134 0.98 1.60 -10.64
N SER A 135 1.93 2.52 -10.66
CA SER A 135 3.29 2.26 -11.18
C SER A 135 3.98 1.13 -10.42
N LEU A 136 3.80 1.07 -9.11
CA LEU A 136 4.42 0.05 -8.25
C LEU A 136 3.70 -1.30 -8.38
N ILE A 137 2.38 -1.30 -8.52
CA ILE A 137 1.61 -2.51 -8.83
C ILE A 137 2.10 -3.13 -10.14
N VAL A 138 2.18 -2.32 -11.19
CA VAL A 138 2.63 -2.77 -12.52
C VAL A 138 4.08 -3.23 -12.50
N ALA A 139 4.95 -2.54 -11.77
CA ALA A 139 6.36 -2.91 -11.63
C ALA A 139 6.56 -4.28 -10.96
N SER A 140 5.59 -4.78 -10.22
CA SER A 140 5.66 -6.08 -9.55
C SER A 140 5.14 -7.25 -10.41
N LEU A 141 4.46 -6.97 -11.53
CA LEU A 141 3.90 -8.01 -12.40
C LEU A 141 4.97 -8.97 -12.94
N GLY A 142 4.62 -10.26 -13.01
CA GLY A 142 5.54 -11.31 -13.42
C GLY A 142 6.57 -11.70 -12.35
N THR A 143 6.52 -11.16 -11.16
CA THR A 143 7.38 -11.52 -10.03
C THR A 143 6.60 -12.36 -9.00
N LYS A 144 7.31 -12.98 -8.06
CA LYS A 144 6.68 -13.70 -6.93
C LYS A 144 5.96 -12.77 -5.93
N TYR A 145 6.04 -11.47 -6.14
CA TYR A 145 5.40 -10.40 -5.37
C TYR A 145 4.29 -9.68 -6.12
N GLU A 146 3.94 -10.19 -7.29
CA GLU A 146 2.85 -9.65 -8.10
C GLU A 146 1.54 -9.64 -7.30
N ILE A 147 0.74 -8.60 -7.54
CA ILE A 147 -0.54 -8.42 -6.85
C ILE A 147 -1.51 -9.58 -7.17
N ASP A 148 -2.11 -10.14 -6.13
CA ASP A 148 -3.24 -11.06 -6.23
C ASP A 148 -4.55 -10.27 -6.06
N THR A 149 -5.34 -10.21 -7.15
CA THR A 149 -6.63 -9.49 -7.20
C THR A 149 -7.84 -10.41 -7.10
N LYS A 150 -7.63 -11.73 -7.04
CA LYS A 150 -8.71 -12.71 -7.11
C LYS A 150 -9.70 -12.56 -5.94
N GLY A 151 -10.96 -12.25 -6.28
CA GLY A 151 -12.03 -12.06 -5.32
C GLY A 151 -11.88 -10.82 -4.43
N LYS A 152 -11.02 -9.86 -4.80
CA LYS A 152 -10.71 -8.67 -4.02
C LYS A 152 -11.23 -7.40 -4.68
N ILE A 153 -11.30 -6.33 -3.90
CA ILE A 153 -11.58 -4.97 -4.40
C ILE A 153 -10.24 -4.30 -4.71
N LEU A 154 -10.03 -3.95 -5.97
CA LEU A 154 -8.79 -3.34 -6.41
C LEU A 154 -8.83 -1.81 -6.25
N PHE A 155 -7.99 -1.29 -5.36
CA PHE A 155 -7.78 0.13 -5.14
C PHE A 155 -6.55 0.60 -5.91
N ILE A 156 -6.68 1.67 -6.69
CA ILE A 156 -5.58 2.22 -7.50
C ILE A 156 -5.51 3.74 -7.30
N GLU A 157 -4.33 4.24 -7.06
CA GLU A 157 -4.01 5.67 -7.13
C GLU A 157 -2.73 5.88 -7.96
N GLU A 158 -2.59 7.07 -8.53
CA GLU A 158 -1.36 7.50 -9.23
C GLU A 158 -1.25 9.02 -9.19
N VAL A 159 -0.02 9.51 -9.16
CA VAL A 159 0.27 10.95 -9.14
C VAL A 159 1.42 11.30 -10.08
N GLY A 160 1.20 12.35 -10.88
CA GLY A 160 2.26 12.93 -11.72
C GLY A 160 2.58 12.18 -13.00
N GLU A 161 1.82 11.14 -13.37
CA GLU A 161 2.03 10.39 -14.61
C GLU A 161 1.25 10.97 -15.80
N TYR A 162 1.82 10.83 -16.98
CA TYR A 162 1.14 11.20 -18.23
C TYR A 162 0.01 10.21 -18.55
N THR A 163 -1.10 10.73 -19.10
CA THR A 163 -2.28 9.93 -19.44
C THR A 163 -1.96 8.68 -20.27
N TYR A 164 -1.08 8.79 -21.27
CA TYR A 164 -0.72 7.63 -22.10
C TYR A 164 0.07 6.56 -21.33
N ARG A 165 0.78 6.92 -20.25
CA ARG A 165 1.46 5.96 -19.39
C ARG A 165 0.47 5.26 -18.47
N ILE A 166 -0.49 6.01 -17.95
CA ILE A 166 -1.59 5.45 -17.16
C ILE A 166 -2.36 4.44 -18.01
N ASP A 167 -2.75 4.81 -19.24
CA ASP A 167 -3.43 3.88 -20.16
C ASP A 167 -2.61 2.61 -20.41
N ARG A 168 -1.31 2.75 -20.67
CA ARG A 168 -0.41 1.60 -20.86
C ARG A 168 -0.37 0.67 -19.65
N MET A 169 -0.30 1.22 -18.45
CA MET A 169 -0.29 0.45 -17.20
C MET A 169 -1.63 -0.27 -16.98
N PHE A 170 -2.75 0.38 -17.28
CA PHE A 170 -4.06 -0.29 -17.25
C PHE A 170 -4.16 -1.41 -18.28
N GLN A 171 -3.66 -1.19 -19.52
CA GLN A 171 -3.62 -2.27 -20.51
C GLN A 171 -2.75 -3.44 -20.05
N GLN A 172 -1.63 -3.18 -19.38
CA GLN A 172 -0.78 -4.23 -18.84
C GLN A 172 -1.48 -5.04 -17.74
N LEU A 173 -2.18 -4.36 -16.80
CA LEU A 173 -2.99 -5.04 -15.77
C LEU A 173 -4.10 -5.89 -16.40
N LYS A 174 -4.78 -5.36 -17.44
CA LYS A 174 -5.80 -6.09 -18.19
C LYS A 174 -5.23 -7.36 -18.85
N LEU A 175 -4.12 -7.24 -19.57
CA LEU A 175 -3.47 -8.36 -20.23
C LEU A 175 -2.92 -9.41 -19.23
N ALA A 176 -2.60 -8.98 -18.01
CA ALA A 176 -2.21 -9.86 -16.90
C ALA A 176 -3.41 -10.47 -16.14
N GLY A 177 -4.65 -10.24 -16.59
CA GLY A 177 -5.87 -10.79 -16.00
C GLY A 177 -6.26 -10.16 -14.65
N LYS A 178 -5.65 -9.03 -14.26
CA LYS A 178 -5.85 -8.46 -12.91
C LYS A 178 -7.23 -7.86 -12.69
N PHE A 179 -7.93 -7.51 -13.76
CA PHE A 179 -9.31 -7.03 -13.67
C PHE A 179 -10.34 -8.15 -13.79
N ASP A 180 -9.99 -9.28 -14.42
CA ASP A 180 -10.93 -10.36 -14.67
C ASP A 180 -11.25 -11.14 -13.37
N ASP A 181 -10.28 -11.22 -12.47
CA ASP A 181 -10.40 -11.93 -11.20
C ASP A 181 -10.84 -11.03 -10.02
N ALA A 182 -10.83 -9.70 -10.18
CA ALA A 182 -11.24 -8.75 -9.16
C ALA A 182 -12.76 -8.77 -8.96
N SER A 183 -13.21 -8.59 -7.72
CA SER A 183 -14.64 -8.44 -7.39
C SER A 183 -15.15 -7.02 -7.66
N GLY A 184 -14.25 -6.03 -7.66
CA GLY A 184 -14.58 -4.62 -7.87
C GLY A 184 -13.37 -3.74 -8.00
#